data_a11f4c1cffe79a81e4dd18c5a6afcce5
#
_entry.id   a11f4c1cffe79a81e4dd18c5a6afcce5
#
_cell.length_a   1.000
_cell.length_b   1.000
_cell.length_c   1.000
_cell.angle_alpha   90.00
_cell.angle_beta   90.00
_cell.angle_gamma   90.00
#
_symmetry.space_group_name_H-M   'P 1'
#
loop_
_entity.id
_entity.type
_entity.pdbx_description
1 polymer ?
#
loop_
_entity_poly.entity_id
_entity_poly.type
_entity_poly.pdbx_seq_one_letter_code
_entity_poly.pdbx_strand_id
1 'polypeptide(L)'
;MRSTPTLRRSVTTLLLVGVAFAGGCKDIPGTPGASSPSSDTGIGSSDPQTPTSAAPSDASATPGAPSASATPPASGKPATPSTSTAPPTASGGWITIDPAGQAAATKAFFARKPKPVTGNPVKVPEFNVGCKVSHHNSDDPIVLPKLVGGSHNHTFWGNKSTDANSTAESLRAAKPTTCNSPDDQSAYWVPTMYQNGKVVDPTEVTVYYGSRLKDPSKTQPFPFGLRMITGDAKNQVDTPDKQGNHFWCAGIGGEVGRSADKTFPVCAKTANIVRQITFPDCWDGKHLDSPNHKAHMANGDHTGACPKSHPVPVPSVSFVISYPLSANTDGITLASGTSFSMHADFFNAWKDEALAARVRNCLDQGVKCNSAGNF
;
A
#
# COMPACT_ATOMS: atom_id res chain seq x y z
N MET A 1 -58.50 43.23 26.60
CA MET A 1 -57.30 44.07 26.40
C MET A 1 -56.07 43.16 26.61
N ARG A 2 -55.51 42.63 25.56
CA ARG A 2 -54.25 41.89 25.60
C ARG A 2 -53.43 42.31 24.39
N SER A 3 -52.32 42.97 24.63
CA SER A 3 -51.38 43.51 23.65
C SER A 3 -50.47 42.42 23.12
N THR A 4 -50.37 42.28 21.84
CA THR A 4 -49.42 41.45 21.13
C THR A 4 -48.14 42.25 20.85
N PRO A 5 -46.92 41.67 21.01
CA PRO A 5 -45.69 42.32 20.58
C PRO A 5 -45.32 41.95 19.16
N THR A 6 -45.04 42.97 18.40
CA THR A 6 -44.62 42.95 17.00
C THR A 6 -43.16 42.60 16.89
N LEU A 7 -42.83 41.53 16.12
CA LEU A 7 -41.47 41.10 15.85
C LEU A 7 -40.89 41.91 14.67
N ARG A 8 -39.88 42.74 14.93
CA ARG A 8 -39.13 43.45 13.89
C ARG A 8 -38.11 42.49 13.27
N ARG A 9 -38.22 42.26 11.97
CA ARG A 9 -37.19 41.59 11.15
C ARG A 9 -36.14 42.62 10.75
N SER A 10 -34.89 42.41 11.18
CA SER A 10 -33.72 43.10 10.64
C SER A 10 -33.21 42.38 9.41
N VAL A 11 -33.21 43.07 8.29
CA VAL A 11 -32.60 42.63 7.04
C VAL A 11 -31.14 43.12 7.03
N THR A 12 -30.20 42.21 7.11
CA THR A 12 -28.77 42.52 6.95
C THR A 12 -28.40 42.30 5.49
N THR A 13 -28.15 43.39 4.79
CA THR A 13 -27.66 43.39 3.42
C THR A 13 -26.16 43.08 3.41
N LEU A 14 -25.78 41.98 2.78
CA LEU A 14 -24.37 41.59 2.57
C LEU A 14 -23.90 42.22 1.26
N LEU A 15 -22.97 43.18 1.33
CA LEU A 15 -22.29 43.76 0.16
C LEU A 15 -21.23 42.70 -0.32
N LEU A 16 -21.38 42.24 -1.56
CA LEU A 16 -20.34 41.53 -2.31
C LEU A 16 -19.44 42.60 -2.96
N VAL A 17 -18.18 42.63 -2.53
CA VAL A 17 -17.10 43.34 -3.22
C VAL A 17 -16.47 42.40 -4.22
N GLY A 18 -16.76 42.58 -5.49
CA GLY A 18 -16.09 41.91 -6.59
C GLY A 18 -14.77 42.62 -6.91
N VAL A 19 -13.66 41.90 -6.83
CA VAL A 19 -12.37 42.37 -7.35
C VAL A 19 -12.14 41.72 -8.71
N ALA A 20 -12.27 42.53 -9.76
CA ALA A 20 -11.87 42.16 -11.11
C ALA A 20 -10.39 42.43 -11.30
N PHE A 21 -9.62 41.37 -11.60
CA PHE A 21 -8.24 41.47 -12.09
C PHE A 21 -8.27 41.41 -13.62
N ALA A 22 -8.02 42.57 -14.25
CA ALA A 22 -7.67 42.67 -15.64
C ALA A 22 -6.16 42.49 -15.78
N GLY A 23 -5.74 41.35 -16.35
CA GLY A 23 -4.34 41.08 -16.71
C GLY A 23 -4.07 41.46 -18.16
N GLY A 24 -3.32 42.52 -18.40
CA GLY A 24 -2.85 42.91 -19.71
C GLY A 24 -1.61 42.12 -20.12
N CYS A 25 -1.66 41.55 -21.31
CA CYS A 25 -0.46 41.03 -22.04
C CYS A 25 0.44 42.22 -22.39
N LYS A 26 1.73 42.11 -22.11
CA LYS A 26 2.77 42.95 -22.70
C LYS A 26 3.73 42.06 -23.45
N ASP A 27 3.77 42.27 -24.75
CA ASP A 27 4.77 41.76 -25.69
C ASP A 27 6.15 42.31 -25.40
N ILE A 28 7.16 41.46 -25.52
CA ILE A 28 8.57 41.84 -25.55
C ILE A 28 9.16 41.33 -26.86
N PRO A 29 9.90 42.18 -27.64
CA PRO A 29 10.35 41.85 -28.97
C PRO A 29 11.68 41.13 -29.04
N GLY A 30 11.85 40.48 -30.15
CA GLY A 30 12.79 39.56 -30.70
C GLY A 30 14.29 39.81 -30.64
N THR A 31 14.91 38.70 -30.70
CA THR A 31 16.13 38.17 -31.35
C THR A 31 17.26 39.11 -31.82
N PRO A 32 18.53 38.66 -31.90
CA PRO A 32 18.91 37.80 -33.02
C PRO A 32 19.87 36.61 -32.68
N GLY A 33 19.92 35.72 -33.62
CA GLY A 33 20.63 34.48 -33.62
C GLY A 33 22.16 34.59 -33.76
N ALA A 34 22.82 33.50 -33.45
CA ALA A 34 24.17 33.20 -33.90
C ALA A 34 24.33 31.70 -34.13
N SER A 35 24.75 31.44 -35.30
CA SER A 35 25.15 30.30 -36.05
C SER A 35 26.08 29.32 -35.37
N SER A 36 25.92 28.05 -35.73
CA SER A 36 26.87 26.95 -35.58
C SER A 36 28.15 27.16 -36.35
N PRO A 37 29.23 26.49 -36.01
CA PRO A 37 29.97 25.78 -37.03
C PRO A 37 30.15 24.28 -36.72
N SER A 38 29.93 23.51 -37.78
CA SER A 38 30.40 22.15 -37.98
C SER A 38 31.94 22.14 -38.10
N SER A 39 32.57 21.16 -37.55
CA SER A 39 33.80 20.62 -38.13
C SER A 39 33.99 19.15 -37.78
N ASP A 40 34.03 18.44 -38.80
CA ASP A 40 34.36 17.07 -39.12
C ASP A 40 35.86 16.81 -38.87
N THR A 41 36.20 15.60 -38.50
CA THR A 41 37.42 14.77 -38.68
C THR A 41 37.47 13.81 -37.47
N GLY A 42 37.51 12.49 -37.58
CA GLY A 42 38.03 11.60 -38.54
C GLY A 42 38.80 10.50 -37.81
N ILE A 43 38.41 9.25 -37.98
CA ILE A 43 39.20 8.01 -38.00
C ILE A 43 39.97 7.59 -36.72
N GLY A 44 39.67 6.35 -36.26
CA GLY A 44 40.51 5.60 -35.35
C GLY A 44 39.89 4.31 -34.82
N SER A 45 39.85 3.30 -35.73
CA SER A 45 39.59 1.89 -35.41
C SER A 45 40.73 1.30 -34.58
N SER A 46 40.41 0.58 -33.52
CA SER A 46 41.22 -0.57 -33.04
C SER A 46 40.46 -1.35 -31.97
N ASP A 47 39.91 -2.45 -32.38
CA ASP A 47 39.77 -3.66 -31.58
C ASP A 47 41.18 -4.23 -31.31
N PRO A 48 41.54 -4.81 -30.19
CA PRO A 48 41.54 -6.26 -30.13
C PRO A 48 41.34 -6.94 -28.77
N GLN A 49 40.83 -8.14 -28.88
CA GLN A 49 41.22 -9.36 -28.18
C GLN A 49 40.68 -9.69 -26.76
N THR A 50 39.82 -10.64 -26.80
CA THR A 50 39.59 -11.70 -25.81
C THR A 50 40.89 -12.41 -25.39
N PRO A 51 41.01 -12.90 -24.16
CA PRO A 51 41.61 -14.22 -23.95
C PRO A 51 40.66 -15.23 -23.32
N THR A 52 40.72 -16.36 -23.94
CA THR A 52 40.13 -17.66 -23.66
C THR A 52 40.79 -18.36 -22.46
N SER A 53 39.94 -19.14 -21.71
CA SER A 53 40.24 -20.46 -21.16
C SER A 53 41.23 -20.64 -20.01
N ALA A 54 40.73 -21.23 -18.92
CA ALA A 54 41.17 -22.55 -18.43
C ALA A 54 40.38 -22.95 -17.19
N ALA A 55 39.68 -24.06 -17.28
CA ALA A 55 39.32 -24.89 -16.12
C ALA A 55 40.52 -25.79 -15.77
N PRO A 56 40.62 -26.28 -14.56
CA PRO A 56 40.92 -27.69 -14.37
C PRO A 56 39.92 -28.40 -13.44
N SER A 57 39.85 -29.68 -13.74
CA SER A 57 39.06 -30.78 -13.27
C SER A 57 39.45 -31.32 -11.88
N ASP A 58 38.44 -32.02 -11.32
CA ASP A 58 38.51 -33.24 -10.50
C ASP A 58 39.23 -33.29 -9.14
N ALA A 59 38.41 -33.61 -8.13
CA ALA A 59 38.70 -34.74 -7.24
C ALA A 59 37.47 -35.20 -6.46
N SER A 60 37.06 -36.41 -6.73
CA SER A 60 36.16 -37.30 -5.99
C SER A 60 36.66 -37.60 -4.58
N ALA A 61 35.74 -37.66 -3.62
CA ALA A 61 35.81 -38.62 -2.50
C ALA A 61 34.48 -38.67 -1.72
N THR A 62 33.77 -39.76 -1.85
CA THR A 62 32.89 -40.40 -0.85
C THR A 62 33.68 -41.61 -0.29
N PRO A 63 33.38 -42.28 0.85
CA PRO A 63 32.15 -42.37 1.65
C PRO A 63 32.38 -42.44 3.19
N GLY A 64 31.29 -42.50 3.96
CA GLY A 64 31.37 -42.96 5.35
C GLY A 64 30.10 -42.72 6.16
N ALA A 65 29.13 -43.65 6.13
CA ALA A 65 28.19 -43.84 7.23
C ALA A 65 28.82 -44.83 8.25
N PRO A 66 28.45 -44.76 9.56
CA PRO A 66 27.55 -45.78 10.04
C PRO A 66 26.47 -45.31 11.06
N SER A 67 25.36 -45.93 10.95
CA SER A 67 24.34 -46.42 11.86
C SER A 67 24.65 -46.41 13.36
N ALA A 68 23.66 -45.93 14.18
CA ALA A 68 23.31 -46.51 15.46
C ALA A 68 21.88 -46.23 15.85
N SER A 69 21.13 -47.27 15.99
CA SER A 69 19.79 -47.45 16.55
C SER A 69 19.70 -47.00 18.01
N ALA A 70 18.57 -46.41 18.41
CA ALA A 70 18.01 -46.58 19.75
C ALA A 70 16.48 -46.35 19.70
N THR A 71 15.74 -47.38 20.07
CA THR A 71 14.28 -47.49 20.16
C THR A 71 13.77 -47.02 21.56
N PRO A 72 12.47 -46.77 21.76
CA PRO A 72 11.88 -45.77 22.69
C PRO A 72 11.40 -46.36 24.03
N PRO A 73 10.82 -45.54 24.91
CA PRO A 73 9.73 -46.01 25.74
C PRO A 73 8.38 -45.36 25.46
N ALA A 74 7.36 -46.16 25.63
CA ALA A 74 5.98 -45.98 25.30
C ALA A 74 5.16 -45.24 26.37
N SER A 75 3.98 -44.78 25.91
CA SER A 75 2.71 -44.60 26.63
C SER A 75 2.42 -43.23 27.27
N GLY A 76 1.65 -42.47 26.57
CA GLY A 76 0.80 -41.37 27.08
C GLY A 76 -0.49 -41.29 26.25
N LYS A 77 -1.59 -41.44 26.93
CA LYS A 77 -3.00 -41.52 26.56
C LYS A 77 -3.43 -40.50 25.47
N PRO A 78 -4.36 -40.85 24.53
CA PRO A 78 -4.77 -39.97 23.43
C PRO A 78 -5.57 -38.77 23.93
N ALA A 79 -5.14 -37.57 23.57
CA ALA A 79 -5.95 -36.37 23.60
C ALA A 79 -6.87 -36.34 22.37
N THR A 80 -8.11 -36.05 22.58
CA THR A 80 -9.18 -35.86 21.60
C THR A 80 -8.73 -34.93 20.48
N PRO A 81 -9.00 -35.21 19.19
CA PRO A 81 -8.61 -34.32 18.12
C PRO A 81 -9.48 -33.07 18.15
N SER A 82 -8.83 -31.95 18.42
CA SER A 82 -9.33 -30.64 18.07
C SER A 82 -9.43 -30.61 16.56
N THR A 83 -10.62 -30.39 16.01
CA THR A 83 -10.85 -30.19 14.58
C THR A 83 -10.09 -28.96 14.12
N SER A 84 -8.84 -29.17 13.70
CA SER A 84 -8.10 -28.22 12.89
C SER A 84 -8.80 -28.18 11.53
N THR A 85 -9.57 -27.13 11.26
CA THR A 85 -10.00 -26.80 9.92
C THR A 85 -8.74 -26.63 9.07
N ALA A 86 -8.52 -27.56 8.13
CA ALA A 86 -7.45 -27.46 7.17
C ALA A 86 -7.50 -26.10 6.45
N PRO A 87 -6.36 -25.49 6.12
CA PRO A 87 -6.35 -24.27 5.32
C PRO A 87 -7.08 -24.50 4.01
N PRO A 88 -7.87 -23.54 3.50
CA PRO A 88 -8.60 -23.67 2.27
C PRO A 88 -7.65 -24.05 1.13
N THR A 89 -7.94 -25.16 0.46
CA THR A 89 -7.16 -25.67 -0.67
C THR A 89 -7.35 -24.74 -1.88
N ALA A 90 -6.25 -24.21 -2.40
CA ALA A 90 -6.24 -23.41 -3.62
C ALA A 90 -6.64 -24.30 -4.82
N SER A 91 -7.77 -24.09 -5.43
CA SER A 91 -8.11 -24.64 -6.74
C SER A 91 -7.74 -23.61 -7.80
N GLY A 92 -6.73 -23.90 -8.62
CA GLY A 92 -6.32 -23.03 -9.73
C GLY A 92 -5.69 -21.68 -9.32
N GLY A 93 -5.05 -21.58 -8.14
CA GLY A 93 -4.42 -20.35 -7.65
C GLY A 93 -5.35 -19.36 -6.93
N TRP A 94 -6.65 -19.66 -6.83
CA TRP A 94 -7.60 -18.92 -5.99
C TRP A 94 -7.56 -19.46 -4.56
N ILE A 95 -7.49 -18.53 -3.58
CA ILE A 95 -7.65 -18.84 -2.16
C ILE A 95 -9.05 -18.38 -1.75
N THR A 96 -9.92 -19.34 -1.43
CA THR A 96 -11.31 -19.05 -1.05
C THR A 96 -11.45 -18.81 0.44
N ILE A 97 -12.46 -18.00 0.82
CA ILE A 97 -12.90 -17.88 2.22
C ILE A 97 -13.67 -19.14 2.66
N ASP A 98 -13.94 -19.26 3.96
CA ASP A 98 -15.06 -20.04 4.47
C ASP A 98 -16.35 -19.22 4.33
N PRO A 99 -17.30 -19.57 3.43
CA PRO A 99 -18.50 -18.76 3.19
C PRO A 99 -19.41 -18.65 4.42
N ALA A 100 -19.51 -19.73 5.21
CA ALA A 100 -20.37 -19.75 6.40
C ALA A 100 -19.78 -18.86 7.50
N GLY A 101 -18.47 -18.98 7.76
CA GLY A 101 -17.77 -18.12 8.69
C GLY A 101 -17.82 -16.65 8.30
N GLN A 102 -17.60 -16.33 7.00
CA GLN A 102 -17.69 -14.96 6.51
C GLN A 102 -19.10 -14.38 6.65
N ALA A 103 -20.16 -15.15 6.34
CA ALA A 103 -21.54 -14.71 6.52
C ALA A 103 -21.85 -14.43 7.99
N ALA A 104 -21.38 -15.28 8.90
CA ALA A 104 -21.52 -15.07 10.34
C ALA A 104 -20.77 -13.81 10.82
N ALA A 105 -19.53 -13.61 10.37
CA ALA A 105 -18.72 -12.43 10.69
C ALA A 105 -19.37 -11.13 10.17
N THR A 106 -19.88 -11.13 8.94
CA THR A 106 -20.60 -10.00 8.34
C THR A 106 -21.87 -9.65 9.14
N LYS A 107 -22.67 -10.68 9.52
CA LYS A 107 -23.84 -10.48 10.37
C LYS A 107 -23.48 -9.88 11.73
N ALA A 108 -22.46 -10.41 12.37
CA ALA A 108 -21.97 -9.90 13.67
C ALA A 108 -21.46 -8.46 13.56
N PHE A 109 -20.74 -8.13 12.47
CA PHE A 109 -20.26 -6.78 12.17
C PHE A 109 -21.41 -5.76 12.09
N PHE A 110 -22.43 -6.01 11.28
CA PHE A 110 -23.56 -5.09 11.13
C PHE A 110 -24.45 -5.01 12.38
N ALA A 111 -24.48 -6.06 13.21
CA ALA A 111 -25.15 -6.02 14.51
C ALA A 111 -24.40 -5.19 15.57
N ARG A 112 -23.13 -4.88 15.35
CA ARG A 112 -22.32 -4.07 16.26
C ARG A 112 -22.85 -2.64 16.33
N LYS A 113 -23.17 -2.18 17.52
CA LYS A 113 -23.52 -0.77 17.74
C LYS A 113 -22.27 0.10 17.63
N PRO A 114 -22.26 1.13 16.77
CA PRO A 114 -21.14 2.05 16.70
C PRO A 114 -21.08 2.93 17.96
N LYS A 115 -19.90 3.45 18.28
CA LYS A 115 -19.76 4.50 19.29
C LYS A 115 -20.48 5.77 18.81
N PRO A 116 -21.18 6.50 19.68
CA PRO A 116 -21.78 7.78 19.31
C PRO A 116 -20.71 8.76 18.80
N VAL A 117 -20.97 9.39 17.66
CA VAL A 117 -20.09 10.40 17.07
C VAL A 117 -20.41 11.76 17.63
N THR A 118 -19.39 12.55 17.99
CA THR A 118 -19.52 13.93 18.45
C THR A 118 -19.09 14.97 17.42
N GLY A 119 -18.56 14.51 16.25
CA GLY A 119 -18.07 15.38 15.17
C GLY A 119 -18.97 15.40 13.94
N ASN A 120 -18.64 16.27 12.99
CA ASN A 120 -19.33 16.36 11.71
C ASN A 120 -18.77 15.31 10.72
N PRO A 121 -19.62 14.76 9.84
CA PRO A 121 -19.16 13.90 8.75
C PRO A 121 -18.13 14.60 7.86
N VAL A 122 -17.18 13.84 7.35
CA VAL A 122 -16.15 14.32 6.43
C VAL A 122 -16.32 13.70 5.04
N LYS A 123 -15.75 14.34 4.02
CA LYS A 123 -15.86 13.86 2.63
C LYS A 123 -15.23 12.47 2.46
N VAL A 124 -14.12 12.18 3.16
CA VAL A 124 -13.45 10.89 3.15
C VAL A 124 -13.28 10.47 4.60
N PRO A 125 -14.17 9.62 5.12
CA PRO A 125 -14.00 9.04 6.44
C PRO A 125 -12.80 8.09 6.44
N GLU A 126 -12.02 8.12 7.50
CA GLU A 126 -10.79 7.32 7.58
C GLU A 126 -10.32 7.10 9.01
N PHE A 127 -9.52 6.07 9.19
CA PHE A 127 -8.57 5.94 10.30
C PHE A 127 -7.19 5.61 9.70
N ASN A 128 -6.14 5.77 10.47
CA ASN A 128 -4.79 5.48 10.00
C ASN A 128 -3.92 4.84 11.09
N VAL A 129 -2.83 4.23 10.66
CA VAL A 129 -1.76 3.76 11.53
C VAL A 129 -0.42 4.28 11.00
N GLY A 130 0.39 4.86 11.88
CA GLY A 130 1.77 5.21 11.58
C GLY A 130 2.68 4.03 11.87
N CYS A 131 3.51 3.64 10.91
CA CYS A 131 4.43 2.52 11.04
C CYS A 131 5.86 2.96 10.76
N LYS A 132 6.83 2.19 11.26
CA LYS A 132 8.25 2.34 10.94
C LYS A 132 8.70 1.14 10.12
N VAL A 133 9.78 1.30 9.35
CA VAL A 133 10.44 0.18 8.68
C VAL A 133 10.77 -0.89 9.71
N SER A 134 10.47 -2.13 9.38
CA SER A 134 10.80 -3.29 10.19
C SER A 134 12.10 -3.96 9.74
N HIS A 135 12.22 -4.22 8.45
CA HIS A 135 13.37 -4.88 7.83
C HIS A 135 13.32 -4.75 6.30
N HIS A 136 14.40 -5.22 5.66
CA HIS A 136 14.48 -5.41 4.22
C HIS A 136 14.70 -6.90 3.94
N ASN A 137 14.04 -7.41 2.92
CA ASN A 137 14.19 -8.79 2.50
C ASN A 137 13.84 -8.96 1.02
N SER A 138 14.40 -9.98 0.37
CA SER A 138 14.06 -10.36 -1.02
C SER A 138 12.97 -11.44 -1.07
N ASP A 139 12.07 -11.42 -0.13
CA ASP A 139 10.92 -12.32 0.00
C ASP A 139 9.62 -11.64 -0.45
N ASP A 140 8.68 -12.46 -0.88
CA ASP A 140 7.31 -12.04 -1.18
C ASP A 140 6.33 -13.18 -0.87
N PRO A 141 5.68 -13.15 0.31
CA PRO A 141 4.74 -14.21 0.70
C PRO A 141 3.42 -14.22 -0.08
N ILE A 142 3.17 -13.22 -0.91
CA ILE A 142 1.99 -13.18 -1.80
C ILE A 142 2.34 -13.77 -3.17
N VAL A 143 3.33 -13.19 -3.87
CA VAL A 143 3.65 -13.56 -5.25
C VAL A 143 4.52 -14.82 -5.34
N LEU A 144 5.45 -14.98 -4.41
CA LEU A 144 6.43 -16.08 -4.39
C LEU A 144 6.44 -16.80 -3.04
N PRO A 145 5.29 -17.30 -2.56
CA PRO A 145 5.20 -17.95 -1.25
C PRO A 145 6.16 -19.13 -1.15
N LYS A 146 6.86 -19.22 -0.03
CA LYS A 146 7.88 -20.26 0.30
C LYS A 146 9.16 -20.19 -0.52
N LEU A 147 9.33 -19.25 -1.44
CA LEU A 147 10.54 -19.04 -2.20
C LEU A 147 11.42 -17.98 -1.54
N VAL A 148 12.24 -18.41 -0.57
CA VAL A 148 13.14 -17.52 0.15
C VAL A 148 14.15 -16.87 -0.80
N GLY A 149 14.28 -15.54 -0.74
CA GLY A 149 15.15 -14.75 -1.61
C GLY A 149 14.73 -14.70 -3.08
N GLY A 150 13.51 -15.13 -3.40
CA GLY A 150 13.04 -15.27 -4.79
C GLY A 150 12.56 -13.99 -5.44
N SER A 151 12.40 -12.91 -4.69
CA SER A 151 11.91 -11.62 -5.18
C SER A 151 13.04 -10.57 -5.28
N HIS A 152 12.74 -9.41 -5.88
CA HIS A 152 13.56 -8.22 -5.66
C HIS A 152 13.46 -7.78 -4.20
N ASN A 153 14.36 -6.91 -3.76
CA ASN A 153 14.37 -6.48 -2.37
C ASN A 153 13.15 -5.59 -2.06
N HIS A 154 12.52 -5.84 -0.92
CA HIS A 154 11.39 -5.06 -0.40
C HIS A 154 11.75 -4.38 0.93
N THR A 155 11.15 -3.24 1.15
CA THR A 155 11.11 -2.54 2.43
C THR A 155 9.79 -2.88 3.11
N PHE A 156 9.87 -3.56 4.27
CA PHE A 156 8.71 -4.04 5.04
C PHE A 156 8.41 -3.13 6.22
N TRP A 157 7.13 -3.03 6.58
CA TRP A 157 6.66 -2.46 7.83
C TRP A 157 5.43 -3.20 8.34
N GLY A 158 4.96 -2.85 9.54
CA GLY A 158 3.94 -3.62 10.24
C GLY A 158 4.54 -4.83 10.93
N ASN A 159 4.12 -6.01 10.60
CA ASN A 159 4.60 -7.25 11.22
C ASN A 159 6.12 -7.43 11.06
N LYS A 160 6.82 -7.71 12.15
CA LYS A 160 8.29 -7.84 12.15
C LYS A 160 8.81 -9.21 11.70
N SER A 161 7.94 -10.20 11.57
CA SER A 161 8.31 -11.57 11.21
C SER A 161 8.00 -11.93 9.77
N THR A 162 7.66 -10.93 8.92
CA THR A 162 7.28 -11.17 7.53
C THR A 162 8.45 -11.72 6.73
N ASP A 163 8.25 -12.87 6.11
CA ASP A 163 9.19 -13.57 5.23
C ASP A 163 8.43 -14.36 4.15
N ALA A 164 9.14 -15.10 3.28
CA ALA A 164 8.56 -15.93 2.23
C ALA A 164 7.59 -17.01 2.75
N ASN A 165 7.73 -17.43 4.03
CA ASN A 165 6.92 -18.49 4.63
C ASN A 165 5.72 -17.96 5.40
N SER A 166 5.54 -16.65 5.43
CA SER A 166 4.47 -16.01 6.22
C SER A 166 3.09 -16.42 5.74
N THR A 167 2.24 -16.79 6.70
CA THR A 167 0.78 -17.01 6.53
C THR A 167 0.02 -16.03 7.39
N ALA A 168 -1.27 -15.89 7.16
CA ALA A 168 -2.11 -15.02 7.98
C ALA A 168 -2.03 -15.40 9.47
N GLU A 169 -2.03 -16.69 9.76
CA GLU A 169 -1.95 -17.24 11.10
C GLU A 169 -0.60 -16.94 11.75
N SER A 170 0.52 -17.14 11.00
CA SER A 170 1.86 -16.84 11.51
C SER A 170 2.04 -15.36 11.79
N LEU A 171 1.55 -14.48 10.90
CA LEU A 171 1.58 -13.03 11.11
C LEU A 171 0.79 -12.62 12.37
N ARG A 172 -0.41 -13.19 12.56
CA ARG A 172 -1.25 -12.90 13.74
C ARG A 172 -0.66 -13.45 15.03
N ALA A 173 0.01 -14.59 14.97
CA ALA A 173 0.67 -15.22 16.14
C ALA A 173 1.97 -14.51 16.52
N ALA A 174 2.71 -14.01 15.53
CA ALA A 174 3.97 -13.32 15.73
C ALA A 174 3.73 -11.88 16.20
N LYS A 175 4.10 -11.60 17.41
CA LYS A 175 4.12 -10.23 17.97
C LYS A 175 5.59 -9.85 18.13
N PRO A 176 6.01 -8.63 17.81
CA PRO A 176 5.31 -7.35 17.68
C PRO A 176 5.20 -6.79 16.24
N THR A 177 4.40 -5.74 16.09
CA THR A 177 4.32 -4.86 14.92
C THR A 177 5.16 -3.59 15.10
N THR A 178 5.54 -2.92 13.99
CA THR A 178 6.15 -1.57 14.02
C THR A 178 5.11 -0.45 13.96
N CYS A 179 3.83 -0.79 13.78
CA CYS A 179 2.75 0.18 13.74
C CYS A 179 2.33 0.61 15.14
N ASN A 180 1.84 1.83 15.25
CA ASN A 180 1.38 2.43 16.52
C ASN A 180 0.04 1.85 17.03
N SER A 181 -0.59 0.94 16.28
CA SER A 181 -1.71 0.12 16.73
C SER A 181 -1.24 -1.32 16.94
N PRO A 182 -1.19 -1.83 18.18
CA PRO A 182 -0.72 -3.20 18.47
C PRO A 182 -1.68 -4.29 17.96
N ASP A 183 -2.90 -3.92 17.58
CA ASP A 183 -3.88 -4.84 17.01
C ASP A 183 -3.70 -5.05 15.50
N ASP A 184 -2.86 -4.22 14.87
CA ASP A 184 -2.49 -4.36 13.47
C ASP A 184 -1.24 -5.23 13.35
N GLN A 185 -1.45 -6.51 13.08
CA GLN A 185 -0.41 -7.49 12.82
C GLN A 185 -0.21 -7.74 11.33
N SER A 186 -0.78 -6.90 10.49
CA SER A 186 -0.66 -6.99 9.03
C SER A 186 0.77 -6.74 8.57
N ALA A 187 1.09 -7.29 7.42
CA ALA A 187 2.35 -7.02 6.72
C ALA A 187 2.10 -6.11 5.52
N TYR A 188 3.01 -5.18 5.33
CA TYR A 188 3.00 -4.20 4.25
C TYR A 188 4.40 -4.09 3.66
N TRP A 189 4.51 -4.01 2.33
CA TRP A 189 5.80 -3.80 1.70
C TRP A 189 5.69 -3.10 0.35
N VAL A 190 6.81 -2.53 -0.06
CA VAL A 190 7.03 -1.92 -1.38
C VAL A 190 8.44 -2.27 -1.83
N PRO A 191 8.77 -2.13 -3.13
CA PRO A 191 10.16 -2.26 -3.57
C PRO A 191 11.06 -1.28 -2.84
N THR A 192 12.21 -1.76 -2.38
CA THR A 192 13.21 -0.93 -1.69
C THR A 192 13.70 0.18 -2.62
N MET A 193 13.73 1.40 -2.10
CA MET A 193 14.29 2.55 -2.80
C MET A 193 15.79 2.63 -2.56
N TYR A 194 16.54 2.92 -3.59
CA TYR A 194 17.98 3.17 -3.53
C TYR A 194 18.30 4.55 -4.09
N GLN A 195 19.37 5.16 -3.57
CA GLN A 195 20.05 6.27 -4.21
C GLN A 195 21.54 5.95 -4.30
N ASN A 196 22.07 5.94 -5.52
CA ASN A 196 23.47 5.55 -5.80
C ASN A 196 23.82 4.18 -5.19
N GLY A 197 22.93 3.21 -5.28
CA GLY A 197 23.08 1.86 -4.75
C GLY A 197 22.95 1.71 -3.23
N LYS A 198 22.69 2.79 -2.50
CA LYS A 198 22.44 2.76 -1.05
C LYS A 198 20.95 2.77 -0.77
N VAL A 199 20.50 1.95 0.17
CA VAL A 199 19.10 1.92 0.64
C VAL A 199 18.70 3.29 1.17
N VAL A 200 17.52 3.73 0.80
CA VAL A 200 16.86 4.93 1.32
C VAL A 200 15.60 4.52 2.07
N ASP A 201 15.69 4.51 3.38
CA ASP A 201 14.54 4.23 4.23
C ASP A 201 13.59 5.42 4.29
N PRO A 202 12.27 5.18 4.26
CA PRO A 202 11.32 6.22 4.56
C PRO A 202 11.44 6.68 6.02
N THR A 203 11.33 7.98 6.23
CA THR A 203 11.28 8.58 7.57
C THR A 203 9.94 8.36 8.24
N GLU A 204 8.89 8.23 7.43
CA GLU A 204 7.53 8.03 7.89
C GLU A 204 6.75 7.19 6.89
N VAL A 205 5.96 6.25 7.40
CA VAL A 205 4.97 5.49 6.66
C VAL A 205 3.64 5.58 7.40
N THR A 206 2.65 6.16 6.73
CA THR A 206 1.27 6.17 7.24
C THR A 206 0.40 5.30 6.34
N VAL A 207 -0.28 4.33 6.95
CA VAL A 207 -1.28 3.49 6.29
C VAL A 207 -2.66 4.04 6.62
N TYR A 208 -3.34 4.57 5.62
CA TYR A 208 -4.70 5.06 5.72
C TYR A 208 -5.68 3.97 5.32
N TYR A 209 -6.77 3.89 6.05
CA TYR A 209 -7.94 3.07 5.77
C TYR A 209 -9.13 4.01 5.62
N GLY A 210 -9.54 4.26 4.40
CA GLY A 210 -10.60 5.22 4.10
C GLY A 210 -11.79 4.59 3.40
N SER A 211 -12.88 5.33 3.26
CA SER A 211 -13.95 5.00 2.33
C SER A 211 -14.15 6.16 1.37
N ARG A 212 -14.03 5.87 0.08
CA ARG A 212 -14.27 6.82 -1.02
C ARG A 212 -15.61 6.56 -1.70
N LEU A 213 -16.36 5.60 -1.19
CA LEU A 213 -17.64 5.19 -1.71
C LEU A 213 -18.72 6.23 -1.39
N LYS A 214 -19.75 6.29 -2.24
CA LYS A 214 -20.88 7.20 -2.06
C LYS A 214 -21.61 6.96 -0.73
N ASP A 215 -21.71 5.69 -0.32
CA ASP A 215 -22.31 5.26 0.95
C ASP A 215 -21.27 4.53 1.81
N PRO A 216 -20.51 5.22 2.64
CA PRO A 216 -19.50 4.60 3.48
C PRO A 216 -20.09 3.65 4.53
N SER A 217 -21.39 3.74 4.86
CA SER A 217 -22.06 2.88 5.85
C SER A 217 -22.17 1.41 5.43
N LYS A 218 -21.82 1.10 4.19
CA LYS A 218 -21.77 -0.27 3.64
C LYS A 218 -20.39 -0.90 3.71
N THR A 219 -19.38 -0.14 4.11
CA THR A 219 -17.99 -0.64 4.18
C THR A 219 -17.89 -1.76 5.20
N GLN A 220 -17.31 -2.90 4.81
CA GLN A 220 -17.10 -4.06 5.68
C GLN A 220 -15.62 -4.19 6.02
N PRO A 221 -15.25 -4.75 7.19
CA PRO A 221 -13.86 -5.06 7.47
C PRO A 221 -13.34 -6.11 6.48
N PHE A 222 -12.04 -6.08 6.20
CA PHE A 222 -11.41 -7.14 5.42
C PHE A 222 -11.58 -8.50 6.07
N PRO A 223 -11.80 -9.57 5.28
CA PRO A 223 -11.67 -10.92 5.81
C PRO A 223 -10.22 -11.17 6.26
N PHE A 224 -10.07 -12.00 7.29
CA PHE A 224 -8.76 -12.41 7.77
C PHE A 224 -7.95 -13.11 6.66
N GLY A 225 -6.72 -12.69 6.48
CA GLY A 225 -5.83 -13.26 5.47
C GLY A 225 -6.01 -12.74 4.05
N LEU A 226 -6.84 -11.71 3.83
CA LEU A 226 -6.93 -11.04 2.52
C LEU A 226 -5.55 -10.51 2.11
N ARG A 227 -5.18 -10.77 0.87
CA ARG A 227 -3.97 -10.29 0.21
C ARG A 227 -4.33 -9.33 -0.90
N MET A 228 -3.57 -8.27 -1.05
CA MET A 228 -3.80 -7.30 -2.12
C MET A 228 -2.49 -6.79 -2.69
N ILE A 229 -2.44 -6.61 -4.00
CA ILE A 229 -1.34 -5.97 -4.71
C ILE A 229 -1.88 -4.82 -5.54
N THR A 230 -1.20 -3.69 -5.52
CA THR A 230 -1.47 -2.54 -6.39
C THR A 230 -0.17 -2.08 -7.07
N GLY A 231 -0.28 -1.52 -8.27
CA GLY A 231 0.89 -1.23 -9.11
C GLY A 231 1.35 -2.43 -9.94
N ASP A 232 2.49 -2.31 -10.60
CA ASP A 232 3.07 -3.38 -11.43
C ASP A 232 4.60 -3.33 -11.38
N ALA A 233 5.22 -4.33 -10.75
CA ALA A 233 6.68 -4.47 -10.65
C ALA A 233 7.40 -4.53 -12.00
N LYS A 234 6.70 -4.95 -13.06
CA LYS A 234 7.26 -5.09 -14.42
C LYS A 234 7.15 -3.83 -15.25
N ASN A 235 6.39 -2.85 -14.80
CA ASN A 235 6.19 -1.61 -15.53
C ASN A 235 7.43 -0.71 -15.42
N GLN A 236 8.07 -0.41 -16.55
CA GLN A 236 9.29 0.40 -16.58
C GLN A 236 9.10 1.74 -17.31
N VAL A 237 7.90 2.01 -17.82
CA VAL A 237 7.56 3.19 -18.63
C VAL A 237 6.29 3.85 -18.10
N ASP A 238 6.05 5.11 -18.45
CA ASP A 238 4.81 5.78 -18.12
C ASP A 238 3.61 5.06 -18.75
N THR A 239 2.66 4.73 -17.91
CA THR A 239 1.35 4.21 -18.34
C THR A 239 0.26 5.10 -17.77
N PRO A 240 -0.89 5.22 -18.46
CA PRO A 240 -2.01 5.97 -17.93
C PRO A 240 -2.40 5.46 -16.53
N ASP A 241 -2.05 6.20 -15.51
CA ASP A 241 -2.42 5.89 -14.14
C ASP A 241 -3.77 6.53 -13.81
N LYS A 242 -4.80 5.72 -13.79
CA LYS A 242 -6.17 6.17 -13.47
C LYS A 242 -6.37 6.52 -11.98
N GLN A 243 -5.40 6.20 -11.12
CA GLN A 243 -5.52 6.35 -9.66
C GLN A 243 -4.69 7.49 -9.08
N GLY A 244 -3.95 8.22 -9.92
CA GLY A 244 -3.08 9.31 -9.46
C GLY A 244 -1.88 8.83 -8.62
N ASN A 245 -1.47 7.58 -8.76
CA ASN A 245 -0.34 6.96 -8.06
C ASN A 245 0.99 7.46 -8.63
N HIS A 246 1.54 8.54 -8.10
CA HIS A 246 2.82 9.10 -8.51
C HIS A 246 3.63 9.57 -7.32
N PHE A 247 4.91 9.87 -7.56
CA PHE A 247 5.75 10.54 -6.59
C PHE A 247 5.49 12.05 -6.63
N TRP A 248 5.53 12.71 -5.47
CA TRP A 248 5.32 14.13 -5.31
C TRP A 248 6.15 14.70 -4.16
N CYS A 249 6.24 16.02 -4.09
CA CYS A 249 6.97 16.72 -3.05
C CYS A 249 6.01 17.13 -1.93
N ALA A 250 6.28 16.70 -0.70
CA ALA A 250 5.56 17.12 0.49
C ALA A 250 6.31 18.24 1.20
N GLY A 251 5.65 19.37 1.36
CA GLY A 251 6.15 20.53 2.09
C GLY A 251 5.09 21.08 3.05
N ILE A 252 5.33 22.29 3.56
CA ILE A 252 4.36 22.98 4.42
C ILE A 252 3.06 23.18 3.65
N GLY A 253 1.97 22.65 4.20
CA GLY A 253 0.64 22.74 3.59
C GLY A 253 0.26 21.57 2.67
N GLY A 254 1.11 20.56 2.53
CA GLY A 254 0.82 19.35 1.77
C GLY A 254 1.67 19.20 0.51
N GLU A 255 1.05 18.86 -0.63
CA GLU A 255 1.77 18.74 -1.89
C GLU A 255 2.22 20.10 -2.42
N VAL A 256 3.53 20.23 -2.68
CA VAL A 256 4.16 21.47 -3.17
C VAL A 256 4.81 21.29 -4.56
N GLY A 257 4.71 20.13 -5.17
CA GLY A 257 5.20 19.89 -6.53
C GLY A 257 5.22 18.42 -6.91
N ARG A 258 5.32 18.16 -8.21
CA ARG A 258 5.49 16.83 -8.81
C ARG A 258 6.20 16.93 -10.14
N SER A 259 6.80 15.85 -10.64
CA SER A 259 7.33 15.82 -12.00
C SER A 259 6.21 15.74 -13.04
N ALA A 260 6.40 16.36 -14.18
CA ALA A 260 5.45 16.32 -15.29
C ALA A 260 5.39 14.95 -15.96
N ASP A 261 6.51 14.22 -15.97
CA ASP A 261 6.70 12.91 -16.59
C ASP A 261 6.50 11.75 -15.60
N LYS A 262 5.98 12.02 -14.40
CA LYS A 262 5.73 11.04 -13.32
C LYS A 262 6.97 10.29 -12.81
N THR A 263 8.17 10.76 -13.13
CA THR A 263 9.42 10.27 -12.56
C THR A 263 9.60 10.79 -11.12
N PHE A 264 10.75 10.54 -10.50
CA PHE A 264 11.05 11.10 -9.18
C PHE A 264 11.18 12.63 -9.27
N PRO A 265 10.35 13.40 -8.52
CA PRO A 265 10.39 14.85 -8.58
C PRO A 265 11.61 15.41 -7.85
N VAL A 266 12.22 16.45 -8.40
CA VAL A 266 13.21 17.26 -7.68
C VAL A 266 12.46 18.20 -6.74
N CYS A 267 12.54 17.93 -5.45
CA CYS A 267 11.84 18.70 -4.42
C CYS A 267 12.72 19.84 -3.88
N ALA A 268 12.08 20.89 -3.37
CA ALA A 268 12.79 21.92 -2.59
C ALA A 268 13.45 21.29 -1.35
N LYS A 269 14.54 21.88 -0.84
CA LYS A 269 15.27 21.35 0.34
C LYS A 269 14.41 21.20 1.59
N THR A 270 13.29 21.92 1.67
CA THR A 270 12.31 21.87 2.77
C THR A 270 11.16 20.90 2.54
N ALA A 271 11.21 20.13 1.47
CA ALA A 271 10.17 19.17 1.10
C ALA A 271 10.77 17.79 0.84
N ASN A 272 10.07 16.74 1.26
CA ASN A 272 10.48 15.36 1.04
C ASN A 272 9.80 14.78 -0.20
N ILE A 273 10.44 13.81 -0.84
CA ILE A 273 9.77 12.96 -1.84
C ILE A 273 8.77 12.05 -1.11
N VAL A 274 7.54 12.08 -1.55
CA VAL A 274 6.47 11.22 -1.03
C VAL A 274 5.90 10.34 -2.13
N ARG A 275 5.62 9.10 -1.81
CA ARG A 275 4.79 8.20 -2.61
C ARG A 275 3.47 7.97 -1.89
N GLN A 276 2.37 8.28 -2.56
CA GLN A 276 1.07 7.76 -2.21
C GLN A 276 0.72 6.63 -3.17
N ILE A 277 0.29 5.49 -2.64
CA ILE A 277 -0.18 4.37 -3.44
C ILE A 277 -1.44 3.79 -2.79
N THR A 278 -2.49 3.57 -3.60
CA THR A 278 -3.83 3.21 -3.13
C THR A 278 -4.25 1.87 -3.69
N PHE A 279 -4.82 1.04 -2.85
CA PHE A 279 -5.35 -0.27 -3.20
C PHE A 279 -6.82 -0.19 -3.62
N PRO A 280 -7.31 -1.17 -4.39
CA PRO A 280 -8.73 -1.34 -4.67
C PRO A 280 -9.56 -1.49 -3.39
N ASP A 281 -10.83 -1.08 -3.45
CA ASP A 281 -11.74 -0.97 -2.30
C ASP A 281 -13.06 -1.74 -2.47
N CYS A 282 -13.15 -2.57 -3.52
CA CYS A 282 -14.30 -3.44 -3.79
C CYS A 282 -13.83 -4.89 -3.91
N TRP A 283 -14.35 -5.75 -3.04
CA TRP A 283 -14.00 -7.17 -2.96
C TRP A 283 -15.08 -8.04 -3.58
N ASP A 284 -14.68 -9.17 -4.18
CA ASP A 284 -15.61 -10.12 -4.80
C ASP A 284 -16.48 -10.89 -3.79
N GLY A 285 -16.16 -10.82 -2.49
CA GLY A 285 -16.88 -11.49 -1.41
C GLY A 285 -16.59 -12.99 -1.28
N LYS A 286 -15.58 -13.51 -1.98
CA LYS A 286 -15.33 -14.96 -2.11
C LYS A 286 -13.89 -15.39 -1.90
N HIS A 287 -12.92 -14.56 -2.29
CA HIS A 287 -11.54 -14.99 -2.36
C HIS A 287 -10.62 -14.09 -1.53
N LEU A 288 -9.68 -14.71 -0.82
CA LEU A 288 -8.60 -14.03 -0.11
C LEU A 288 -7.45 -13.65 -1.04
N ASP A 289 -7.35 -14.37 -2.17
CA ASP A 289 -6.32 -14.16 -3.18
C ASP A 289 -6.78 -14.75 -4.53
N SER A 290 -6.14 -14.31 -5.62
CA SER A 290 -6.40 -14.78 -6.98
C SER A 290 -5.09 -15.10 -7.68
N PRO A 291 -5.06 -15.85 -8.82
CA PRO A 291 -3.83 -16.24 -9.50
C PRO A 291 -2.92 -15.08 -9.91
N ASN A 292 -3.48 -13.90 -10.12
CA ASN A 292 -2.74 -12.67 -10.43
C ASN A 292 -2.69 -11.70 -9.25
N HIS A 293 -3.12 -12.12 -8.06
CA HIS A 293 -3.16 -11.36 -6.81
C HIS A 293 -3.96 -10.03 -6.89
N LYS A 294 -4.80 -9.88 -7.90
CA LYS A 294 -5.57 -8.65 -8.19
C LYS A 294 -7.03 -8.91 -8.56
N ALA A 295 -7.33 -10.05 -9.23
CA ALA A 295 -8.65 -10.30 -9.82
C ALA A 295 -9.80 -10.49 -8.82
N HIS A 296 -9.53 -10.65 -7.53
CA HIS A 296 -10.50 -10.69 -6.44
C HIS A 296 -10.85 -9.31 -5.89
N MET A 297 -10.19 -8.26 -6.39
CA MET A 297 -10.38 -6.87 -5.99
C MET A 297 -10.67 -5.99 -7.20
N ALA A 298 -11.46 -4.95 -7.02
CA ALA A 298 -11.71 -3.92 -8.02
C ALA A 298 -11.80 -2.53 -7.36
N ASN A 299 -11.65 -1.49 -8.15
CA ASN A 299 -11.93 -0.14 -7.69
C ASN A 299 -13.41 0.17 -7.81
N GLY A 300 -13.92 0.98 -6.90
CA GLY A 300 -15.21 1.64 -7.06
C GLY A 300 -15.24 2.44 -8.37
N ASP A 301 -16.42 2.59 -8.95
CA ASP A 301 -16.62 3.38 -10.16
C ASP A 301 -16.60 4.89 -9.86
N HIS A 302 -16.76 5.72 -10.92
CA HIS A 302 -16.80 7.18 -10.81
C HIS A 302 -17.98 7.71 -9.97
N THR A 303 -19.00 6.88 -9.70
CA THR A 303 -20.12 7.22 -8.81
C THR A 303 -19.85 6.89 -7.35
N GLY A 304 -18.73 6.24 -7.05
CA GLY A 304 -18.40 5.73 -5.73
C GLY A 304 -19.19 4.48 -5.36
N ALA A 305 -19.49 3.61 -6.32
CA ALA A 305 -20.13 2.34 -6.12
C ALA A 305 -19.23 1.18 -6.53
N CYS A 306 -19.36 0.05 -5.84
CA CYS A 306 -18.69 -1.17 -6.22
C CYS A 306 -19.36 -1.83 -7.43
N PRO A 307 -18.58 -2.38 -8.38
CA PRO A 307 -19.13 -3.10 -9.53
C PRO A 307 -19.80 -4.40 -9.11
N LYS A 308 -20.77 -4.86 -9.91
CA LYS A 308 -21.52 -6.09 -9.61
C LYS A 308 -20.64 -7.34 -9.44
N SER A 309 -19.48 -7.38 -10.09
CA SER A 309 -18.51 -8.47 -9.96
C SER A 309 -17.79 -8.49 -8.62
N HIS A 310 -17.68 -7.34 -7.95
CA HIS A 310 -17.00 -7.13 -6.67
C HIS A 310 -17.92 -6.32 -5.75
N PRO A 311 -19.02 -6.92 -5.28
CA PRO A 311 -20.11 -6.18 -4.66
C PRO A 311 -19.85 -5.76 -3.21
N VAL A 312 -18.76 -6.19 -2.61
CA VAL A 312 -18.48 -5.96 -1.18
C VAL A 312 -17.53 -4.78 -1.02
N PRO A 313 -18.02 -3.61 -0.54
CA PRO A 313 -17.15 -2.49 -0.24
C PRO A 313 -16.30 -2.78 1.01
N VAL A 314 -15.00 -2.55 0.90
CA VAL A 314 -14.02 -2.69 1.97
C VAL A 314 -13.21 -1.40 2.09
N PRO A 315 -12.42 -1.19 3.16
CA PRO A 315 -11.61 0.02 3.26
C PRO A 315 -10.66 0.20 2.07
N SER A 316 -10.59 1.41 1.54
CA SER A 316 -9.55 1.80 0.59
C SER A 316 -8.26 2.01 1.38
N VAL A 317 -7.31 1.08 1.25
CA VAL A 317 -5.98 1.21 1.87
C VAL A 317 -5.12 2.13 1.02
N SER A 318 -4.44 3.08 1.65
CA SER A 318 -3.44 3.93 0.99
C SER A 318 -2.18 4.00 1.84
N PHE A 319 -1.03 3.76 1.23
CA PHE A 319 0.25 4.07 1.86
C PHE A 319 0.67 5.48 1.48
N VAL A 320 1.08 6.26 2.46
CA VAL A 320 1.78 7.53 2.27
C VAL A 320 3.17 7.35 2.84
N ILE A 321 4.17 7.31 1.97
CA ILE A 321 5.56 6.93 2.28
C ILE A 321 6.42 8.16 2.04
N SER A 322 7.04 8.70 3.08
CA SER A 322 7.90 9.88 3.02
C SER A 322 9.36 9.47 3.04
N TYR A 323 10.09 9.78 1.97
CA TYR A 323 11.52 9.52 1.85
C TYR A 323 12.32 10.80 2.12
N PRO A 324 13.47 10.74 2.84
CA PRO A 324 14.30 11.91 3.17
C PRO A 324 15.13 12.36 1.96
N LEU A 325 14.48 12.54 0.83
CA LEU A 325 15.07 12.96 -0.44
C LEU A 325 14.41 14.25 -0.91
N SER A 326 15.20 15.19 -1.39
CA SER A 326 14.69 16.49 -1.80
C SER A 326 15.35 17.01 -3.09
N ALA A 327 16.45 17.72 -2.99
CA ALA A 327 17.02 18.53 -4.06
C ALA A 327 17.77 17.74 -5.15
N ASN A 328 18.07 16.47 -4.93
CA ASN A 328 18.79 15.62 -5.88
C ASN A 328 18.10 14.27 -6.04
N THR A 329 17.74 13.94 -7.28
CA THR A 329 17.13 12.65 -7.65
C THR A 329 18.08 11.76 -8.45
N ASP A 330 19.34 12.17 -8.64
CA ASP A 330 20.33 11.38 -9.39
C ASP A 330 20.56 10.04 -8.71
N GLY A 331 20.57 8.99 -9.50
CA GLY A 331 20.80 7.63 -9.04
C GLY A 331 19.70 7.03 -8.16
N ILE A 332 18.49 7.65 -8.10
CA ILE A 332 17.32 7.03 -7.45
C ILE A 332 16.79 5.92 -8.35
N THR A 333 16.63 4.75 -7.75
CA THR A 333 16.02 3.56 -8.37
C THR A 333 15.15 2.83 -7.35
N LEU A 334 14.25 1.98 -7.84
CA LEU A 334 13.56 0.99 -7.02
C LEU A 334 14.22 -0.38 -7.23
N ALA A 335 14.13 -1.28 -6.26
CA ALA A 335 14.57 -2.66 -6.44
C ALA A 335 13.88 -3.38 -7.62
N SER A 336 12.68 -2.93 -7.99
CA SER A 336 11.93 -3.36 -9.16
C SER A 336 12.28 -2.61 -10.45
N GLY A 337 13.10 -1.52 -10.40
CA GLY A 337 13.52 -0.74 -11.56
C GLY A 337 13.24 0.77 -11.46
N THR A 338 12.53 1.31 -12.45
CA THR A 338 12.21 2.74 -12.53
C THR A 338 11.11 3.17 -11.57
N SER A 339 10.83 4.47 -11.45
CA SER A 339 9.71 5.02 -10.66
C SER A 339 8.35 4.41 -11.02
N PHE A 340 8.20 3.95 -12.27
CA PHE A 340 6.96 3.36 -12.80
C PHE A 340 6.73 1.92 -12.33
N SER A 341 7.77 1.23 -11.85
CA SER A 341 7.66 -0.12 -11.29
C SER A 341 7.20 -0.15 -9.84
N MET A 342 6.87 1.02 -9.28
CA MET A 342 6.39 1.10 -7.90
C MET A 342 5.08 0.34 -7.75
N HIS A 343 5.08 -0.60 -6.84
CA HIS A 343 3.92 -1.38 -6.44
C HIS A 343 3.87 -1.45 -4.92
N ALA A 344 2.80 -1.95 -4.39
CA ALA A 344 2.62 -2.13 -2.97
C ALA A 344 1.81 -3.39 -2.68
N ASP A 345 2.12 -4.00 -1.58
CA ASP A 345 1.57 -5.27 -1.13
C ASP A 345 1.02 -5.14 0.29
N PHE A 346 -0.11 -5.78 0.52
CA PHE A 346 -0.80 -5.79 1.79
C PHE A 346 -1.29 -7.20 2.11
N PHE A 347 -0.91 -7.70 3.27
CA PHE A 347 -1.37 -8.98 3.80
C PHE A 347 -2.08 -8.74 5.13
N ASN A 348 -3.41 -8.84 5.12
CA ASN A 348 -4.23 -8.55 6.28
C ASN A 348 -4.10 -9.58 7.40
N ALA A 349 -3.65 -9.12 8.56
CA ALA A 349 -3.62 -9.89 9.80
C ALA A 349 -4.07 -9.06 11.02
N TRP A 350 -4.89 -8.02 10.80
CA TRP A 350 -5.54 -7.30 11.88
C TRP A 350 -6.28 -8.25 12.82
N LYS A 351 -6.35 -7.92 14.10
CA LYS A 351 -7.34 -8.54 14.98
C LYS A 351 -8.72 -8.16 14.51
N ASP A 352 -9.58 -9.14 14.25
CA ASP A 352 -10.89 -8.96 13.62
C ASP A 352 -11.75 -7.94 14.33
N GLU A 353 -11.83 -8.04 15.67
CA GLU A 353 -12.61 -7.14 16.52
C GLU A 353 -12.10 -5.69 16.46
N ALA A 354 -10.80 -5.49 16.39
CA ALA A 354 -10.19 -4.18 16.35
C ALA A 354 -10.41 -3.49 15.00
N LEU A 355 -10.27 -4.23 13.89
CA LEU A 355 -10.58 -3.72 12.55
C LEU A 355 -12.08 -3.42 12.42
N ALA A 356 -12.94 -4.37 12.81
CA ALA A 356 -14.38 -4.19 12.77
C ALA A 356 -14.86 -2.97 13.58
N ALA A 357 -14.26 -2.75 14.75
CA ALA A 357 -14.58 -1.58 15.56
C ALA A 357 -14.20 -0.26 14.86
N ARG A 358 -13.02 -0.20 14.19
CA ARG A 358 -12.58 0.99 13.45
C ARG A 358 -13.45 1.27 12.23
N VAL A 359 -13.75 0.23 11.44
CA VAL A 359 -14.64 0.37 10.28
C VAL A 359 -16.00 0.86 10.76
N ARG A 360 -16.59 0.22 11.77
CA ARG A 360 -17.93 0.55 12.27
C ARG A 360 -18.03 1.94 12.91
N ASN A 361 -16.98 2.32 13.67
CA ASN A 361 -17.00 3.60 14.39
C ASN A 361 -16.59 4.78 13.51
N CYS A 362 -15.68 4.58 12.54
CA CYS A 362 -15.10 5.66 11.77
C CYS A 362 -15.70 5.74 10.35
N LEU A 363 -15.52 4.67 9.56
CA LEU A 363 -15.90 4.71 8.15
C LEU A 363 -17.43 4.75 8.00
N ASP A 364 -18.14 3.83 8.65
CA ASP A 364 -19.59 3.72 8.51
C ASP A 364 -20.34 4.96 9.04
N GLN A 365 -19.74 5.70 9.95
CA GLN A 365 -20.31 6.93 10.49
C GLN A 365 -19.83 8.19 9.75
N GLY A 366 -19.00 8.04 8.72
CA GLY A 366 -18.54 9.16 7.91
C GLY A 366 -17.56 10.09 8.60
N VAL A 367 -16.75 9.62 9.56
CA VAL A 367 -15.84 10.47 10.36
C VAL A 367 -14.38 10.05 10.25
N LYS A 368 -13.47 10.93 10.67
CA LYS A 368 -12.06 10.63 10.83
C LYS A 368 -11.78 10.18 12.26
N CYS A 369 -10.97 9.11 12.35
CA CYS A 369 -10.44 8.63 13.63
C CYS A 369 -8.91 8.63 13.63
N ASN A 370 -8.33 8.68 14.83
CA ASN A 370 -6.90 8.43 15.02
C ASN A 370 -6.57 6.92 14.98
N SER A 371 -5.30 6.57 15.18
CA SER A 371 -4.82 5.17 15.17
C SER A 371 -5.45 4.28 16.23
N ALA A 372 -5.94 4.86 17.32
CA ALA A 372 -6.68 4.12 18.37
C ALA A 372 -8.16 3.90 18.01
N GLY A 373 -8.65 4.45 16.90
CA GLY A 373 -10.06 4.40 16.50
C GLY A 373 -10.95 5.32 17.33
N ASN A 374 -10.39 6.42 17.81
CA ASN A 374 -11.12 7.49 18.51
C ASN A 374 -11.25 8.72 17.62
N PHE A 375 -12.34 9.45 17.78
CA PHE A 375 -12.68 10.69 17.06
C PHE A 375 -11.84 11.86 17.56
#